data_848ed8328fd84268244d72353cd4c6ec
#
_entry.id   848ed8328fd84268244d72353cd4c6ec
#
_cell.length_a   1.000
_cell.length_b   1.000
_cell.length_c   1.000
_cell.angle_alpha   90.00
_cell.angle_beta   90.00
_cell.angle_gamma   90.00
#
_symmetry.space_group_name_H-M   'P 1'
#
loop_
_entity.id
_entity.type
_entity.pdbx_description
1 polymer ?
#
loop_
_entity_poly.entity_id
_entity_poly.type
_entity_poly.pdbx_seq_one_letter_code
_entity_poly.pdbx_strand_id
1 'polypeptide(L)'
;MYLDDLSITLKKQYAGCKIANNIINHLLYADDLVLFCPSFRGLQDLLDICSDYAEKHDVKFNTNKSVVLIRRNNVMKDVVVPNFQLSHKYLTEVKEVKYLGHIISDDGRDDKDILSACGKLYAQGNSLIRKFHMCTEKVKVKLFVTYCSQFYCAHLWKFNKSDKKYSKLRVAYNNVFRFLLDLPRDEEGRPCSASGMFVSRNVKSFDEILRNVVFKFQSRLELSNNDLVCSFLNVNDLHSSRLKKHWERLLFVGVT
;
A
#
# COMPACT_ATOMS: atom_id res chain seq x y z
N MET A 1 -22.25 -15.27 -3.31
CA MET A 1 -21.01 -15.38 -2.48
C MET A 1 -21.44 -15.38 -1.02
N TYR A 2 -20.84 -16.16 -0.13
CA TYR A 2 -21.35 -16.36 1.26
C TYR A 2 -21.46 -15.08 2.10
N LEU A 3 -20.75 -13.99 1.74
CA LEU A 3 -20.76 -12.73 2.50
C LEU A 3 -21.51 -11.58 1.81
N ASP A 4 -22.22 -11.85 0.70
CA ASP A 4 -22.97 -10.80 -0.01
C ASP A 4 -24.12 -10.26 0.84
N ASP A 5 -24.83 -11.14 1.56
CA ASP A 5 -25.93 -10.76 2.46
C ASP A 5 -25.42 -9.93 3.65
N LEU A 6 -24.24 -10.26 4.19
CA LEU A 6 -23.58 -9.46 5.21
C LEU A 6 -23.27 -8.05 4.66
N SER A 7 -22.68 -7.98 3.46
CA SER A 7 -22.38 -6.70 2.80
C SER A 7 -23.64 -5.85 2.61
N ILE A 8 -24.76 -6.46 2.19
CA ILE A 8 -26.05 -5.76 2.04
C ILE A 8 -26.54 -5.24 3.40
N THR A 9 -26.39 -6.04 4.45
CA THR A 9 -26.81 -5.66 5.80
C THR A 9 -25.97 -4.52 6.35
N LEU A 10 -24.65 -4.58 6.18
CA LEU A 10 -23.73 -3.51 6.58
C LEU A 10 -24.00 -2.21 5.82
N LYS A 11 -24.27 -2.27 4.51
CA LYS A 11 -24.60 -1.07 3.70
C LYS A 11 -25.84 -0.32 4.17
N LYS A 12 -26.78 -0.98 4.83
CA LYS A 12 -27.99 -0.34 5.37
C LYS A 12 -27.72 0.46 6.64
N GLN A 13 -26.55 0.32 7.26
CA GLN A 13 -26.19 1.02 8.48
C GLN A 13 -25.71 2.44 8.19
N TYR A 14 -26.11 3.38 9.05
CA TYR A 14 -25.65 4.77 9.00
C TYR A 14 -24.26 4.95 9.64
N ALA A 15 -23.77 3.94 10.35
CA ALA A 15 -22.40 3.92 10.89
C ALA A 15 -21.38 3.72 9.75
N GLY A 16 -20.44 4.64 9.60
CA GLY A 16 -19.41 4.57 8.55
C GLY A 16 -18.77 5.91 8.23
N CYS A 17 -17.83 5.89 7.30
CA CYS A 17 -17.16 7.09 6.81
C CYS A 17 -17.97 7.70 5.66
N LYS A 18 -18.34 8.98 5.78
CA LYS A 18 -19.06 9.67 4.71
C LYS A 18 -18.08 10.16 3.65
N ILE A 19 -18.24 9.71 2.41
CA ILE A 19 -17.50 10.18 1.23
C ILE A 19 -18.52 10.66 0.20
N ALA A 20 -18.53 11.94 -0.09
CA ALA A 20 -19.60 12.59 -0.85
C ALA A 20 -20.98 12.29 -0.24
N ASN A 21 -21.85 11.68 -1.02
CA ASN A 21 -23.19 11.29 -0.59
C ASN A 21 -23.29 9.81 -0.14
N ASN A 22 -22.17 9.09 -0.14
CA ASN A 22 -22.13 7.68 0.21
C ASN A 22 -21.55 7.48 1.62
N ILE A 23 -22.11 6.52 2.35
CA ILE A 23 -21.54 6.01 3.59
C ILE A 23 -20.78 4.73 3.25
N ILE A 24 -19.49 4.71 3.56
CA ILE A 24 -18.64 3.55 3.40
C ILE A 24 -18.28 3.06 4.79
N ASN A 25 -18.72 1.86 5.11
CA ASN A 25 -18.48 1.25 6.41
C ASN A 25 -17.72 -0.08 6.33
N HIS A 26 -17.58 -0.65 5.12
CA HIS A 26 -16.81 -1.88 4.93
C HIS A 26 -16.23 -1.98 3.52
N LEU A 27 -15.19 -2.76 3.41
CA LEU A 27 -14.66 -3.30 2.16
C LEU A 27 -14.51 -4.81 2.32
N LEU A 28 -14.92 -5.54 1.30
CA LEU A 28 -14.84 -7.00 1.25
C LEU A 28 -13.97 -7.41 0.06
N TYR A 29 -12.96 -8.22 0.31
CA TYR A 29 -12.11 -8.80 -0.72
C TYR A 29 -11.87 -10.27 -0.40
N ALA A 30 -12.50 -11.15 -1.15
CA ALA A 30 -12.56 -12.59 -0.90
C ALA A 30 -13.08 -12.89 0.53
N ASP A 31 -12.23 -13.36 1.43
CA ASP A 31 -12.51 -13.64 2.84
C ASP A 31 -12.06 -12.50 3.79
N ASP A 32 -11.33 -11.52 3.27
CA ASP A 32 -10.88 -10.37 4.06
C ASP A 32 -11.98 -9.29 4.14
N LEU A 33 -12.47 -9.01 5.35
CA LEU A 33 -13.42 -7.95 5.65
C LEU A 33 -12.73 -6.84 6.45
N VAL A 34 -12.84 -5.61 5.96
CA VAL A 34 -12.42 -4.40 6.70
C VAL A 34 -13.64 -3.55 7.03
N LEU A 35 -13.80 -3.18 8.28
CA LEU A 35 -14.84 -2.26 8.75
C LEU A 35 -14.23 -0.88 8.99
N PHE A 36 -14.98 0.17 8.64
CA PHE A 36 -14.59 1.57 8.82
C PHE A 36 -15.65 2.32 9.58
N CYS A 37 -15.29 2.96 10.68
CA CYS A 37 -16.19 3.85 11.38
C CYS A 37 -15.41 4.98 12.07
N PRO A 38 -15.92 6.23 12.02
CA PRO A 38 -15.30 7.36 12.72
C PRO A 38 -15.61 7.37 14.22
N SER A 39 -16.56 6.57 14.72
CA SER A 39 -16.92 6.49 16.13
C SER A 39 -16.72 5.09 16.70
N PHE A 40 -16.34 5.00 17.97
CA PHE A 40 -16.13 3.73 18.65
C PHE A 40 -17.43 2.94 18.77
N ARG A 41 -18.53 3.60 19.12
CA ARG A 41 -19.86 2.97 19.21
C ARG A 41 -20.27 2.38 17.85
N GLY A 42 -20.20 3.19 16.79
CA GLY A 42 -20.58 2.70 15.45
C GLY A 42 -19.68 1.56 14.96
N LEU A 43 -18.40 1.50 15.35
CA LEU A 43 -17.57 0.36 15.04
C LEU A 43 -18.04 -0.90 15.78
N GLN A 44 -18.42 -0.78 17.06
CA GLN A 44 -18.97 -1.92 17.81
C GLN A 44 -20.30 -2.38 17.21
N ASP A 45 -21.20 -1.46 16.84
CA ASP A 45 -22.48 -1.80 16.19
C ASP A 45 -22.24 -2.61 14.88
N LEU A 46 -21.22 -2.26 14.09
CA LEU A 46 -20.86 -3.02 12.90
C LEU A 46 -20.27 -4.41 13.24
N LEU A 47 -19.49 -4.52 14.30
CA LEU A 47 -18.93 -5.81 14.79
C LEU A 47 -20.03 -6.71 15.33
N ASP A 48 -21.05 -6.15 15.99
CA ASP A 48 -22.21 -6.91 16.51
C ASP A 48 -23.00 -7.50 15.34
N ILE A 49 -23.25 -6.74 14.27
CA ILE A 49 -23.87 -7.25 13.04
C ILE A 49 -23.08 -8.41 12.44
N CYS A 50 -21.74 -8.31 12.44
CA CYS A 50 -20.90 -9.40 11.97
C CYS A 50 -21.03 -10.64 12.87
N SER A 51 -21.13 -10.45 14.20
CA SER A 51 -21.29 -11.53 15.16
C SER A 51 -22.64 -12.24 14.98
N ASP A 52 -23.73 -11.48 14.87
CA ASP A 52 -25.08 -12.01 14.62
C ASP A 52 -25.14 -12.78 13.28
N TYR A 53 -24.49 -12.23 12.26
CA TYR A 53 -24.40 -12.92 10.97
C TYR A 53 -23.63 -14.23 11.08
N ALA A 54 -22.52 -14.24 11.82
CA ALA A 54 -21.70 -15.43 12.04
C ALA A 54 -22.49 -16.56 12.72
N GLU A 55 -23.24 -16.21 13.77
CA GLU A 55 -24.11 -17.16 14.49
C GLU A 55 -25.24 -17.71 13.59
N LYS A 56 -25.90 -16.82 12.85
CA LYS A 56 -27.03 -17.18 11.99
C LYS A 56 -26.63 -18.09 10.82
N HIS A 57 -25.42 -17.91 10.28
CA HIS A 57 -24.97 -18.61 9.06
C HIS A 57 -23.87 -19.63 9.30
N ASP A 58 -23.57 -19.96 10.57
CA ASP A 58 -22.48 -20.88 10.99
C ASP A 58 -21.11 -20.49 10.36
N VAL A 59 -20.87 -19.19 10.23
CA VAL A 59 -19.60 -18.63 9.75
C VAL A 59 -18.74 -18.29 10.95
N LYS A 60 -17.43 -18.57 10.89
CA LYS A 60 -16.50 -18.27 11.99
C LYS A 60 -15.49 -17.21 11.55
N PHE A 61 -15.56 -16.03 12.14
CA PHE A 61 -14.49 -15.05 12.02
C PHE A 61 -13.27 -15.47 12.85
N ASN A 62 -12.08 -15.34 12.28
CA ASN A 62 -10.85 -15.66 13.01
C ASN A 62 -10.48 -14.48 13.92
N THR A 63 -11.02 -14.46 15.13
CA THR A 63 -10.80 -13.40 16.12
C THR A 63 -9.35 -13.24 16.55
N ASN A 64 -8.52 -14.29 16.43
CA ASN A 64 -7.08 -14.22 16.74
C ASN A 64 -6.28 -13.44 15.67
N LYS A 65 -6.81 -13.36 14.44
CA LYS A 65 -6.21 -12.58 13.34
C LYS A 65 -6.92 -11.25 13.12
N SER A 66 -8.10 -11.08 13.69
CA SER A 66 -8.85 -9.84 13.62
C SER A 66 -8.29 -8.82 14.61
N VAL A 67 -8.03 -7.62 14.11
CA VAL A 67 -7.38 -6.56 14.88
C VAL A 67 -8.08 -5.23 14.66
N VAL A 68 -7.91 -4.32 15.60
CA VAL A 68 -8.42 -2.94 15.48
C VAL A 68 -7.23 -2.00 15.32
N LEU A 69 -7.28 -1.16 14.30
CA LEU A 69 -6.32 -0.08 14.08
C LEU A 69 -7.03 1.26 14.24
N ILE A 70 -6.57 2.06 15.19
CA ILE A 70 -7.16 3.36 15.48
C ILE A 70 -6.24 4.46 14.99
N ARG A 71 -6.73 5.21 14.03
CA ARG A 71 -6.02 6.37 13.54
C ARG A 71 -6.24 7.56 14.46
N ARG A 72 -5.25 7.87 15.27
CA ARG A 72 -5.27 9.01 16.19
C ARG A 72 -4.73 10.27 15.51
N ASN A 73 -5.47 11.34 15.60
CA ASN A 73 -4.97 12.68 15.31
C ASN A 73 -4.40 13.33 16.60
N ASN A 74 -3.81 14.51 16.47
CA ASN A 74 -3.23 15.20 17.63
C ASN A 74 -4.26 15.53 18.74
N VAL A 75 -5.53 15.64 18.40
CA VAL A 75 -6.63 15.94 19.34
C VAL A 75 -7.06 14.68 20.10
N MET A 76 -6.84 13.49 19.54
CA MET A 76 -7.30 12.21 20.11
C MET A 76 -6.22 11.43 20.83
N LYS A 77 -5.08 12.06 21.18
CA LYS A 77 -3.95 11.35 21.81
C LYS A 77 -4.30 10.72 23.15
N ASP A 78 -5.15 11.38 23.93
CA ASP A 78 -5.48 10.99 25.30
C ASP A 78 -6.89 10.35 25.42
N VAL A 79 -7.52 10.01 24.29
CA VAL A 79 -8.83 9.37 24.30
C VAL A 79 -8.67 7.91 24.70
N VAL A 80 -9.37 7.51 25.72
CA VAL A 80 -9.47 6.10 26.14
C VAL A 80 -10.25 5.32 25.08
N VAL A 81 -9.63 4.31 24.55
CA VAL A 81 -10.21 3.41 23.54
C VAL A 81 -10.96 2.31 24.27
N PRO A 82 -12.25 2.06 23.96
CA PRO A 82 -12.95 0.92 24.51
C PRO A 82 -12.41 -0.40 23.94
N ASN A 83 -12.61 -1.46 24.69
CA ASN A 83 -12.34 -2.80 24.20
C ASN A 83 -13.43 -3.21 23.19
N PHE A 84 -13.05 -3.50 21.96
CA PHE A 84 -13.97 -3.99 20.94
C PHE A 84 -14.12 -5.51 21.01
N GLN A 85 -15.33 -5.98 20.75
CA GLN A 85 -15.66 -7.42 20.76
C GLN A 85 -16.16 -7.87 19.38
N LEU A 86 -15.78 -9.08 19.00
CA LEU A 86 -16.30 -9.83 17.85
C LEU A 86 -16.56 -11.27 18.29
N SER A 87 -17.79 -11.76 18.16
CA SER A 87 -18.18 -13.11 18.60
C SER A 87 -17.72 -13.42 20.03
N HIS A 88 -18.05 -12.52 20.98
CA HIS A 88 -17.72 -12.57 22.42
C HIS A 88 -16.21 -12.57 22.76
N LYS A 89 -15.33 -12.28 21.82
CA LYS A 89 -13.89 -12.15 22.07
C LYS A 89 -13.41 -10.73 21.84
N TYR A 90 -12.54 -10.26 22.72
CA TYR A 90 -11.90 -8.95 22.57
C TYR A 90 -10.91 -8.95 21.43
N LEU A 91 -10.96 -7.90 20.62
CA LEU A 91 -10.01 -7.65 19.54
C LEU A 91 -8.80 -6.87 20.07
N THR A 92 -7.64 -7.22 19.56
CA THR A 92 -6.39 -6.53 19.92
C THR A 92 -6.24 -5.23 19.13
N GLU A 93 -5.99 -4.11 19.82
CA GLU A 93 -5.56 -2.87 19.19
C GLU A 93 -4.11 -3.00 18.71
N VAL A 94 -3.86 -2.64 17.44
CA VAL A 94 -2.53 -2.66 16.84
C VAL A 94 -2.16 -1.29 16.27
N LYS A 95 -0.85 -1.02 16.20
CA LYS A 95 -0.32 0.21 15.59
C LYS A 95 -0.14 0.10 14.08
N GLU A 96 -0.19 -1.11 13.55
CA GLU A 96 -0.04 -1.39 12.13
C GLU A 96 -0.77 -2.68 11.77
N VAL A 97 -1.28 -2.72 10.56
CA VAL A 97 -1.92 -3.90 9.98
C VAL A 97 -1.50 -4.05 8.52
N LYS A 98 -1.29 -5.28 8.10
CA LYS A 98 -1.06 -5.58 6.69
C LYS A 98 -2.40 -5.95 6.03
N TYR A 99 -2.85 -5.11 5.10
CA TYR A 99 -4.07 -5.32 4.33
C TYR A 99 -3.76 -5.37 2.84
N LEU A 100 -4.17 -6.42 2.15
CA LEU A 100 -3.90 -6.67 0.73
C LEU A 100 -2.44 -6.39 0.32
N GLY A 101 -1.50 -6.77 1.18
CA GLY A 101 -0.07 -6.60 0.92
C GLY A 101 0.53 -5.26 1.26
N HIS A 102 -0.28 -4.25 1.60
CA HIS A 102 0.13 -2.92 2.04
C HIS A 102 0.12 -2.82 3.57
N ILE A 103 1.13 -2.17 4.16
CA ILE A 103 1.19 -1.93 5.61
C ILE A 103 0.57 -0.57 5.92
N ILE A 104 -0.54 -0.59 6.64
CA ILE A 104 -1.27 0.59 7.10
C ILE A 104 -0.88 0.84 8.56
N SER A 105 -0.47 2.06 8.88
CA SER A 105 -0.07 2.48 10.24
C SER A 105 -1.06 3.46 10.85
N ASP A 106 -1.16 3.48 12.17
CA ASP A 106 -2.00 4.37 12.96
C ASP A 106 -1.68 5.85 12.75
N ASP A 107 -0.42 6.17 12.46
CA ASP A 107 0.05 7.52 12.15
C ASP A 107 -0.24 7.95 10.69
N GLY A 108 -0.71 7.05 9.86
CA GLY A 108 -1.00 7.27 8.44
C GLY A 108 0.22 7.58 7.58
N ARG A 109 1.41 7.15 8.01
CA ARG A 109 2.65 7.24 7.25
C ARG A 109 2.94 5.93 6.52
N ASP A 110 3.59 6.04 5.38
CA ASP A 110 3.95 4.88 4.54
C ASP A 110 5.35 4.32 4.89
N ASP A 111 5.95 4.81 5.96
CA ASP A 111 7.35 4.55 6.32
C ASP A 111 7.67 3.06 6.45
N LYS A 112 6.78 2.32 7.12
CA LYS A 112 6.96 0.89 7.37
C LYS A 112 6.77 0.08 6.09
N ASP A 113 5.82 0.48 5.24
CA ASP A 113 5.60 -0.18 3.95
C ASP A 113 6.78 0.03 3.00
N ILE A 114 7.33 1.25 2.93
CA ILE A 114 8.53 1.57 2.15
C ILE A 114 9.76 0.80 2.66
N LEU A 115 9.94 0.70 3.98
CA LEU A 115 11.04 -0.08 4.56
C LEU A 115 10.87 -1.59 4.29
N SER A 116 9.65 -2.11 4.36
CA SER A 116 9.31 -3.49 3.98
C SER A 116 9.63 -3.75 2.51
N ALA A 117 9.27 -2.83 1.60
CA ALA A 117 9.60 -2.92 0.18
C ALA A 117 11.12 -2.92 -0.06
N CYS A 118 11.86 -2.11 0.68
CA CYS A 118 13.33 -2.09 0.63
C CYS A 118 13.93 -3.43 1.07
N GLY A 119 13.44 -4.01 2.18
CA GLY A 119 13.86 -5.33 2.66
C GLY A 119 13.57 -6.45 1.65
N LYS A 120 12.37 -6.46 1.06
CA LYS A 120 12.00 -7.40 0.00
C LYS A 120 12.91 -7.29 -1.22
N LEU A 121 13.23 -6.06 -1.65
CA LEU A 121 14.11 -5.81 -2.79
C LEU A 121 15.51 -6.38 -2.55
N TYR A 122 16.10 -6.16 -1.38
CA TYR A 122 17.39 -6.76 -1.03
C TYR A 122 17.33 -8.29 -0.93
N ALA A 123 16.28 -8.85 -0.36
CA ALA A 123 16.11 -10.30 -0.27
C ALA A 123 16.00 -10.94 -1.66
N GLN A 124 15.22 -10.36 -2.56
CA GLN A 124 15.10 -10.80 -3.95
C GLN A 124 16.43 -10.64 -4.69
N GLY A 125 17.07 -9.47 -4.61
CA GLY A 125 18.36 -9.20 -5.22
C GLY A 125 19.44 -10.19 -4.77
N ASN A 126 19.59 -10.40 -3.48
CA ASN A 126 20.55 -11.37 -2.92
C ASN A 126 20.26 -12.80 -3.37
N SER A 127 18.99 -13.18 -3.51
CA SER A 127 18.61 -14.48 -4.05
C SER A 127 19.03 -14.63 -5.51
N LEU A 128 18.83 -13.59 -6.34
CA LEU A 128 19.27 -13.58 -7.73
C LEU A 128 20.79 -13.65 -7.86
N ILE A 129 21.52 -12.85 -7.07
CA ILE A 129 22.98 -12.83 -7.07
C ILE A 129 23.52 -14.23 -6.76
N ARG A 130 23.03 -14.89 -5.71
CA ARG A 130 23.50 -16.22 -5.31
C ARG A 130 23.20 -17.31 -6.35
N LYS A 131 21.98 -17.29 -6.93
CA LYS A 131 21.52 -18.36 -7.82
C LYS A 131 21.99 -18.21 -9.27
N PHE A 132 22.21 -16.98 -9.72
CA PHE A 132 22.45 -16.68 -11.13
C PHE A 132 23.77 -15.93 -11.38
N HIS A 133 24.74 -16.06 -10.47
CA HIS A 133 26.06 -15.39 -10.61
C HIS A 133 26.79 -15.80 -11.90
N MET A 134 26.66 -17.04 -12.34
CA MET A 134 27.30 -17.56 -13.58
C MET A 134 26.52 -17.24 -14.87
N CYS A 135 25.33 -16.65 -14.75
CA CYS A 135 24.53 -16.32 -15.94
C CYS A 135 25.08 -15.10 -16.67
N THR A 136 24.79 -15.04 -17.97
CA THR A 136 25.14 -13.87 -18.80
C THR A 136 24.44 -12.61 -18.30
N GLU A 137 25.04 -11.44 -18.57
CA GLU A 137 24.47 -10.14 -18.21
C GLU A 137 23.02 -10.00 -18.70
N LYS A 138 22.75 -10.41 -19.93
CA LYS A 138 21.39 -10.34 -20.52
C LYS A 138 20.35 -11.11 -19.69
N VAL A 139 20.69 -12.28 -19.19
CA VAL A 139 19.81 -13.07 -18.30
C VAL A 139 19.63 -12.38 -16.96
N LYS A 140 20.71 -11.88 -16.35
CA LYS A 140 20.67 -11.15 -15.08
C LYS A 140 19.77 -9.91 -15.17
N VAL A 141 19.89 -9.12 -16.25
CA VAL A 141 19.05 -7.95 -16.52
C VAL A 141 17.57 -8.34 -16.61
N LYS A 142 17.24 -9.40 -17.36
CA LYS A 142 15.87 -9.89 -17.48
C LYS A 142 15.29 -10.32 -16.13
N LEU A 143 16.08 -11.04 -15.34
CA LEU A 143 15.69 -11.46 -13.98
C LEU A 143 15.48 -10.26 -13.05
N PHE A 144 16.37 -9.25 -13.10
CA PHE A 144 16.20 -8.03 -12.32
C PHE A 144 14.91 -7.30 -12.67
N VAL A 145 14.61 -7.10 -13.94
CA VAL A 145 13.38 -6.46 -14.38
C VAL A 145 12.15 -7.24 -13.93
N THR A 146 12.20 -8.57 -13.97
CA THR A 146 11.06 -9.41 -13.57
C THR A 146 10.81 -9.37 -12.07
N TYR A 147 11.85 -9.47 -11.24
CA TYR A 147 11.70 -9.69 -9.81
C TYR A 147 11.98 -8.48 -8.93
N CYS A 148 12.81 -7.53 -9.39
CA CYS A 148 13.24 -6.39 -8.59
C CYS A 148 12.61 -5.04 -8.98
N SER A 149 11.87 -4.98 -10.10
CA SER A 149 11.28 -3.73 -10.61
C SER A 149 9.81 -3.54 -10.25
N GLN A 150 9.22 -4.41 -9.44
CA GLN A 150 7.82 -4.35 -9.06
C GLN A 150 7.67 -3.80 -7.65
N PHE A 151 7.17 -2.57 -7.53
CA PHE A 151 6.86 -1.93 -6.26
C PHE A 151 5.35 -1.92 -6.05
N TYR A 152 4.86 -2.94 -5.35
CA TYR A 152 3.45 -3.06 -5.00
C TYR A 152 3.03 -1.90 -4.10
N CYS A 153 1.87 -1.33 -4.33
CA CYS A 153 1.31 -0.18 -3.61
C CYS A 153 2.12 1.14 -3.70
N ALA A 154 3.19 1.23 -4.50
CA ALA A 154 3.99 2.45 -4.60
C ALA A 154 3.20 3.69 -5.06
N HIS A 155 2.08 3.51 -5.76
CA HIS A 155 1.15 4.58 -6.12
C HIS A 155 0.41 5.20 -4.93
N LEU A 156 0.38 4.53 -3.78
CA LEU A 156 -0.24 5.03 -2.55
C LEU A 156 0.74 5.78 -1.64
N TRP A 157 2.04 5.61 -1.83
CA TRP A 157 3.04 6.22 -0.96
C TRP A 157 3.10 7.75 -1.13
N LYS A 158 3.13 8.44 0.00
CA LYS A 158 3.19 9.90 0.10
C LYS A 158 4.60 10.33 0.52
N PHE A 159 5.54 10.37 -0.41
CA PHE A 159 6.87 10.87 -0.13
C PHE A 159 7.31 11.95 -1.15
N ASN A 160 8.25 12.80 -0.73
CA ASN A 160 8.92 13.74 -1.62
C ASN A 160 10.28 13.17 -2.05
N LYS A 161 10.82 13.64 -3.19
CA LYS A 161 12.17 13.23 -3.64
C LYS A 161 13.28 13.55 -2.63
N SER A 162 13.08 14.56 -1.76
CA SER A 162 13.96 14.91 -0.65
C SER A 162 13.82 14.01 0.58
N ASP A 163 12.82 13.11 0.59
CA ASP A 163 12.60 12.21 1.71
C ASP A 163 13.72 11.16 1.80
N LYS A 164 14.28 11.00 3.01
CA LYS A 164 15.35 10.02 3.27
C LYS A 164 14.94 8.59 2.91
N LYS A 165 13.64 8.24 3.02
CA LYS A 165 13.13 6.90 2.73
C LYS A 165 13.03 6.64 1.24
N TYR A 166 12.57 7.64 0.49
CA TYR A 166 12.64 7.62 -0.96
C TYR A 166 14.08 7.39 -1.44
N SER A 167 15.01 8.17 -0.90
CA SER A 167 16.44 8.03 -1.22
C SER A 167 16.96 6.64 -0.86
N LYS A 168 16.58 6.07 0.29
CA LYS A 168 16.98 4.70 0.68
C LYS A 168 16.49 3.66 -0.32
N LEU A 169 15.21 3.69 -0.71
CA LEU A 169 14.66 2.72 -1.65
C LEU A 169 15.29 2.86 -3.04
N ARG A 170 15.49 4.11 -3.53
CA ARG A 170 16.20 4.37 -4.78
C ARG A 170 17.63 3.85 -4.74
N VAL A 171 18.35 4.10 -3.66
CA VAL A 171 19.73 3.58 -3.48
C VAL A 171 19.73 2.07 -3.42
N ALA A 172 18.78 1.44 -2.73
CA ALA A 172 18.64 -0.02 -2.69
C ALA A 172 18.43 -0.59 -4.10
N TYR A 173 17.54 0.00 -4.89
CA TYR A 173 17.29 -0.41 -6.28
C TYR A 173 18.55 -0.34 -7.14
N ASN A 174 19.26 0.77 -7.06
CA ASN A 174 20.52 0.98 -7.78
C ASN A 174 21.59 -0.02 -7.34
N ASN A 175 21.73 -0.25 -6.05
CA ASN A 175 22.76 -1.14 -5.51
C ASN A 175 22.49 -2.60 -5.86
N VAL A 176 21.24 -3.07 -5.76
CA VAL A 176 20.88 -4.44 -6.16
C VAL A 176 21.23 -4.67 -7.64
N PHE A 177 20.96 -3.69 -8.52
CA PHE A 177 21.32 -3.80 -9.93
C PHE A 177 22.82 -3.86 -10.14
N ARG A 178 23.60 -2.98 -9.46
CA ARG A 178 25.06 -2.99 -9.53
C ARG A 178 25.65 -4.31 -9.07
N PHE A 179 25.21 -4.81 -7.93
CA PHE A 179 25.73 -6.06 -7.35
C PHE A 179 25.37 -7.29 -8.20
N LEU A 180 24.16 -7.31 -8.77
CA LEU A 180 23.74 -8.42 -9.63
C LEU A 180 24.58 -8.51 -10.91
N LEU A 181 24.98 -7.36 -11.47
CA LEU A 181 25.77 -7.28 -12.69
C LEU A 181 27.27 -7.17 -12.44
N ASP A 182 27.69 -7.15 -11.18
CA ASP A 182 29.10 -6.98 -10.78
C ASP A 182 29.75 -5.77 -11.47
N LEU A 183 29.05 -4.63 -11.44
CA LEU A 183 29.52 -3.43 -12.12
C LEU A 183 30.73 -2.82 -11.40
N PRO A 184 31.81 -2.47 -12.13
CA PRO A 184 33.02 -1.95 -11.54
C PRO A 184 32.79 -0.59 -10.86
N ARG A 185 33.67 -0.29 -9.91
CA ARG A 185 33.86 1.05 -9.34
C ARG A 185 35.00 1.75 -10.11
N ASP A 186 34.99 3.09 -10.09
CA ASP A 186 36.11 3.84 -10.64
C ASP A 186 37.37 3.72 -9.74
N GLU A 187 38.48 4.33 -10.18
CA GLU A 187 39.75 4.34 -9.45
C GLU A 187 39.65 4.94 -8.05
N GLU A 188 38.66 5.81 -7.82
CA GLU A 188 38.39 6.43 -6.51
C GLU A 188 37.35 5.64 -5.70
N GLY A 189 36.99 4.45 -6.13
CA GLY A 189 36.02 3.56 -5.44
C GLY A 189 34.57 3.98 -5.57
N ARG A 190 34.26 4.98 -6.39
CA ARG A 190 32.89 5.46 -6.61
C ARG A 190 32.12 4.52 -7.55
N PRO A 191 30.85 4.24 -7.27
CA PRO A 191 30.05 3.40 -8.14
C PRO A 191 29.75 4.13 -9.47
N CYS A 192 29.64 3.36 -10.55
CA CYS A 192 29.22 3.89 -11.86
C CYS A 192 27.92 4.70 -11.77
N SER A 193 27.74 5.67 -12.68
CA SER A 193 26.55 6.52 -12.74
C SER A 193 25.29 5.68 -12.82
N ALA A 194 24.32 5.98 -11.94
CA ALA A 194 23.03 5.30 -11.94
C ALA A 194 22.29 5.46 -13.28
N SER A 195 22.32 6.63 -13.87
CA SER A 195 21.68 6.91 -15.16
C SER A 195 22.35 6.10 -16.28
N GLY A 196 23.69 6.11 -16.34
CA GLY A 196 24.42 5.40 -17.38
C GLY A 196 24.20 3.88 -17.34
N MET A 197 24.19 3.27 -16.15
CA MET A 197 24.03 1.83 -16.03
C MET A 197 22.64 1.32 -16.47
N PHE A 198 21.58 2.11 -16.27
CA PHE A 198 20.24 1.75 -16.70
C PHE A 198 20.00 2.03 -18.19
N VAL A 199 20.45 3.19 -18.68
CA VAL A 199 20.29 3.58 -20.09
C VAL A 199 21.01 2.59 -21.00
N SER A 200 22.27 2.24 -20.71
CA SER A 200 23.08 1.32 -21.55
C SER A 200 22.48 -0.09 -21.65
N ARG A 201 21.59 -0.46 -20.75
CA ARG A 201 20.95 -1.79 -20.69
C ARG A 201 19.46 -1.76 -20.97
N ASN A 202 18.93 -0.59 -21.36
CA ASN A 202 17.50 -0.36 -21.61
C ASN A 202 16.61 -0.80 -20.43
N VAL A 203 17.05 -0.48 -19.21
CA VAL A 203 16.31 -0.77 -17.96
C VAL A 203 15.78 0.54 -17.39
N LYS A 204 14.54 0.52 -16.92
CA LYS A 204 13.91 1.69 -16.30
C LYS A 204 14.60 2.05 -15.00
N SER A 205 14.89 3.33 -14.81
CA SER A 205 15.32 3.86 -13.53
C SER A 205 14.22 3.74 -12.47
N PHE A 206 14.58 3.85 -11.20
CA PHE A 206 13.60 3.83 -10.10
C PHE A 206 12.51 4.89 -10.27
N ASP A 207 12.89 6.11 -10.66
CA ASP A 207 11.95 7.22 -10.88
C ASP A 207 10.98 6.95 -12.04
N GLU A 208 11.45 6.31 -13.10
CA GLU A 208 10.58 5.92 -14.23
C GLU A 208 9.59 4.84 -13.84
N ILE A 209 10.02 3.88 -13.02
CA ILE A 209 9.12 2.83 -12.51
C ILE A 209 8.01 3.46 -11.68
N LEU A 210 8.33 4.37 -10.75
CA LEU A 210 7.33 5.04 -9.94
C LEU A 210 6.34 5.85 -10.77
N ARG A 211 6.84 6.64 -11.75
CA ARG A 211 5.97 7.37 -12.68
C ARG A 211 5.01 6.43 -13.42
N ASN A 212 5.52 5.33 -13.95
CA ASN A 212 4.69 4.36 -14.65
C ASN A 212 3.65 3.69 -13.76
N VAL A 213 3.98 3.37 -12.52
CA VAL A 213 3.05 2.78 -11.55
C VAL A 213 1.93 3.77 -11.23
N VAL A 214 2.25 5.03 -10.97
CA VAL A 214 1.28 6.08 -10.70
C VAL A 214 0.40 6.36 -11.92
N PHE A 215 1.00 6.53 -13.10
CA PHE A 215 0.27 6.77 -14.34
C PHE A 215 -0.74 5.65 -14.64
N LYS A 216 -0.29 4.39 -14.59
CA LYS A 216 -1.16 3.24 -14.82
C LYS A 216 -2.29 3.15 -13.79
N PHE A 217 -2.04 3.54 -12.54
CA PHE A 217 -3.05 3.55 -11.51
C PHE A 217 -4.09 4.64 -11.76
N GLN A 218 -3.67 5.86 -12.06
CA GLN A 218 -4.58 6.96 -12.41
C GLN A 218 -5.45 6.61 -13.62
N SER A 219 -4.84 6.11 -14.71
CA SER A 219 -5.59 5.72 -15.91
C SER A 219 -6.65 4.64 -15.60
N ARG A 220 -6.33 3.68 -14.71
CA ARG A 220 -7.32 2.68 -14.27
C ARG A 220 -8.43 3.26 -13.41
N LEU A 221 -8.14 4.25 -12.59
CA LEU A 221 -9.18 4.95 -11.81
C LEU A 221 -10.13 5.72 -12.72
N GLU A 222 -9.59 6.46 -13.68
CA GLU A 222 -10.36 7.27 -14.64
C GLU A 222 -11.25 6.42 -15.56
N LEU A 223 -10.80 5.21 -15.91
CA LEU A 223 -11.55 4.25 -16.73
C LEU A 223 -12.46 3.33 -15.91
N SER A 224 -12.54 3.51 -14.61
CA SER A 224 -13.33 2.64 -13.73
C SER A 224 -14.83 2.92 -13.89
N ASN A 225 -15.61 1.85 -14.06
CA ASN A 225 -17.06 1.90 -14.03
C ASN A 225 -17.64 1.59 -12.65
N ASN A 226 -16.80 1.50 -11.62
CA ASN A 226 -17.25 1.23 -10.26
C ASN A 226 -17.82 2.52 -9.63
N ASP A 227 -19.09 2.51 -9.22
CA ASP A 227 -19.80 3.67 -8.68
C ASP A 227 -19.08 4.30 -7.49
N LEU A 228 -18.48 3.48 -6.62
CA LEU A 228 -17.74 3.96 -5.46
C LEU A 228 -16.47 4.70 -5.89
N VAL A 229 -15.73 4.17 -6.87
CA VAL A 229 -14.54 4.82 -7.43
C VAL A 229 -14.93 6.12 -8.12
N CYS A 230 -15.98 6.10 -8.93
CA CYS A 230 -16.51 7.30 -9.63
C CYS A 230 -16.94 8.38 -8.61
N SER A 231 -17.67 7.99 -7.57
CA SER A 231 -18.07 8.90 -6.50
C SER A 231 -16.87 9.50 -5.79
N PHE A 232 -15.83 8.72 -5.52
CA PHE A 232 -14.60 9.16 -4.89
C PHE A 232 -13.80 10.15 -5.76
N LEU A 233 -13.75 9.90 -7.08
CA LEU A 233 -13.06 10.79 -8.03
C LEU A 233 -13.76 12.16 -8.18
N ASN A 234 -15.08 12.19 -8.04
CA ASN A 234 -15.89 13.40 -8.18
C ASN A 234 -15.92 14.28 -6.92
N VAL A 235 -15.31 13.85 -5.81
CA VAL A 235 -15.23 14.66 -4.60
C VAL A 235 -14.18 15.77 -4.77
N ASN A 236 -14.58 17.02 -4.58
CA ASN A 236 -13.69 18.19 -4.65
C ASN A 236 -12.46 18.03 -3.72
N ASP A 237 -12.62 17.34 -2.60
CA ASP A 237 -11.54 17.04 -1.66
C ASP A 237 -10.44 16.14 -2.24
N LEU A 238 -10.75 15.29 -3.22
CA LEU A 238 -9.72 14.48 -3.87
C LEU A 238 -8.80 15.35 -4.72
N HIS A 239 -9.33 16.37 -5.41
CA HIS A 239 -8.53 17.31 -6.20
C HIS A 239 -7.56 18.12 -5.35
N SER A 240 -7.93 18.41 -4.11
CA SER A 240 -7.06 19.07 -3.13
C SER A 240 -6.21 18.09 -2.31
N SER A 241 -6.42 16.77 -2.45
CA SER A 241 -5.76 15.76 -1.63
C SER A 241 -4.25 15.77 -1.81
N ARG A 242 -3.54 15.52 -0.70
CA ARG A 242 -2.08 15.40 -0.72
C ARG A 242 -1.58 14.30 -1.67
N LEU A 243 -2.37 13.23 -1.84
CA LEU A 243 -2.02 12.12 -2.70
C LEU A 243 -2.08 12.53 -4.18
N LYS A 244 -3.15 13.21 -4.61
CA LYS A 244 -3.26 13.70 -5.99
C LYS A 244 -2.18 14.72 -6.34
N LYS A 245 -1.92 15.67 -5.45
CA LYS A 245 -0.80 16.63 -5.60
C LYS A 245 0.57 15.91 -5.69
N HIS A 246 0.71 14.78 -4.97
CA HIS A 246 1.91 13.97 -5.06
C HIS A 246 2.02 13.28 -6.42
N TRP A 247 0.94 12.69 -6.94
CA TRP A 247 0.92 12.09 -8.27
C TRP A 247 1.26 13.10 -9.37
N GLU A 248 0.64 14.28 -9.33
CA GLU A 248 0.92 15.36 -10.24
C GLU A 248 2.41 15.75 -10.24
N ARG A 249 3.01 15.89 -9.06
CA ARG A 249 4.46 16.16 -8.94
C ARG A 249 5.32 15.05 -9.53
N LEU A 250 4.93 13.79 -9.39
CA LEU A 250 5.69 12.66 -9.95
C LEU A 250 5.60 12.62 -11.48
N LEU A 251 4.43 12.91 -12.04
CA LEU A 251 4.17 12.84 -13.48
C LEU A 251 4.72 14.05 -14.24
N PHE A 252 4.61 15.24 -13.67
CA PHE A 252 4.96 16.49 -14.36
C PHE A 252 6.39 16.99 -14.07
N VAL A 253 7.21 16.28 -13.31
CA VAL A 253 8.63 16.60 -13.14
C VAL A 253 9.39 16.28 -14.43
N GLY A 254 9.53 17.27 -15.29
CA GLY A 254 10.27 17.19 -16.55
C GLY A 254 9.81 18.17 -17.64
N VAL A 255 8.88 19.06 -17.31
CA VAL A 255 8.34 20.09 -18.24
C VAL A 255 8.67 21.51 -17.74
N THR A 256 9.82 21.68 -17.06
CA THR A 256 10.41 23.02 -16.82
C THR A 256 11.86 22.99 -17.22
#